data_ca9fe78a5e7633000c6ea7fbca3740fa
#
_entry.id   ca9fe78a5e7633000c6ea7fbca3740fa
#
_cell.length_a   1.000
_cell.length_b   1.000
_cell.length_c   1.000
_cell.angle_alpha   90.00
_cell.angle_beta   90.00
_cell.angle_gamma   90.00
#
_symmetry.space_group_name_H-M   'P 1'
#
loop_
_entity.id
_entity.type
_entity.pdbx_description
1 polymer ?
#
loop_
_entity_poly.entity_id
_entity_poly.type
_entity_poly.pdbx_seq_one_letter_code
_entity_poly.pdbx_strand_id
1 'polypeptide(L)'
;MLKLIPIAALLLFTSPALAAPGDTAPAEAKPDRPVTSMMRYDTNKDGFVDRAEWNAGQEARFKELDANKDGKLSQDELFARTPAAPGNVLPSDRQFERQTAYFQRIDSDKDGFVSKAEFTAQADRNFARCDLDKDGRINTAECRQALRRPPATTARTDR
;
A
#
# COMPACT_ATOMS: atom_id res chain seq x y z
N MET A 1 -71.26 -10.48 26.02
CA MET A 1 -71.33 -9.11 26.59
C MET A 1 -70.38 -8.22 25.82
N LEU A 2 -70.97 -7.38 25.08
CA LEU A 2 -70.35 -6.44 24.14
C LEU A 2 -69.88 -5.21 24.89
N LYS A 3 -68.65 -4.75 24.74
CA LYS A 3 -68.27 -3.39 25.10
C LYS A 3 -67.43 -2.75 24.02
N LEU A 4 -68.04 -1.67 23.57
CA LEU A 4 -67.62 -0.80 22.51
C LEU A 4 -66.34 0.00 22.84
N ILE A 5 -65.61 0.27 21.78
CA ILE A 5 -64.46 1.16 21.63
C ILE A 5 -64.99 2.58 21.41
N PRO A 6 -64.33 3.63 21.87
CA PRO A 6 -64.38 4.92 21.19
C PRO A 6 -63.06 5.23 20.43
N ILE A 7 -63.30 5.60 19.20
CA ILE A 7 -62.41 6.24 18.26
C ILE A 7 -62.00 7.62 18.77
N ALA A 8 -60.70 7.92 18.83
CA ALA A 8 -60.22 9.28 19.00
C ALA A 8 -59.19 9.64 17.92
N ALA A 9 -59.66 10.57 17.19
CA ALA A 9 -59.12 11.48 16.20
C ALA A 9 -57.58 11.53 15.95
N LEU A 10 -57.33 11.33 14.70
CA LEU A 10 -56.13 11.60 13.90
C LEU A 10 -55.91 13.12 13.79
N LEU A 11 -54.78 13.62 14.24
CA LEU A 11 -54.24 14.93 13.85
C LEU A 11 -52.99 14.76 13.00
N LEU A 12 -53.19 14.95 11.71
CA LEU A 12 -52.16 15.10 10.70
C LEU A 12 -51.35 16.40 10.94
N PHE A 13 -50.12 16.26 11.43
CA PHE A 13 -49.14 17.34 11.29
C PHE A 13 -48.28 17.05 10.05
N THR A 14 -48.58 17.71 8.98
CA THR A 14 -47.73 17.85 7.84
C THR A 14 -46.69 18.92 8.11
N SER A 15 -45.49 18.52 8.46
CA SER A 15 -44.35 19.44 8.43
C SER A 15 -43.69 19.39 7.05
N PRO A 16 -43.48 20.52 6.39
CA PRO A 16 -42.68 20.54 5.18
C PRO A 16 -41.21 20.31 5.55
N ALA A 17 -40.65 19.25 5.02
CA ALA A 17 -39.22 19.03 5.06
C ALA A 17 -38.52 20.10 4.22
N LEU A 18 -37.87 21.04 4.89
CA LEU A 18 -36.95 21.97 4.29
C LEU A 18 -35.72 21.16 3.84
N ALA A 19 -35.60 20.92 2.57
CA ALA A 19 -34.43 20.33 1.96
C ALA A 19 -33.23 21.29 2.17
N ALA A 20 -32.27 20.87 2.97
CA ALA A 20 -30.98 21.53 3.06
C ALA A 20 -30.18 21.22 1.78
N PRO A 21 -29.61 22.22 1.12
CA PRO A 21 -28.75 21.98 -0.02
C PRO A 21 -27.36 21.53 0.44
N GLY A 22 -26.94 20.36 -0.05
CA GLY A 22 -25.52 20.13 -0.30
C GLY A 22 -24.67 19.60 0.83
N ASP A 23 -24.98 18.41 1.34
CA ASP A 23 -23.91 17.53 1.81
C ASP A 23 -23.29 16.86 0.59
N THR A 24 -22.37 17.58 -0.04
CA THR A 24 -21.35 16.94 -0.87
C THR A 24 -20.48 16.15 0.09
N ALA A 25 -20.75 14.87 0.21
CA ALA A 25 -19.83 13.94 0.85
C ALA A 25 -18.43 14.22 0.27
N PRO A 26 -17.41 14.41 1.11
CA PRO A 26 -16.06 14.58 0.59
C PRO A 26 -15.76 13.36 -0.26
N ALA A 27 -15.42 13.60 -1.52
CA ALA A 27 -14.98 12.56 -2.44
C ALA A 27 -13.97 11.71 -1.69
N GLU A 28 -14.27 10.44 -1.47
CA GLU A 28 -13.36 9.48 -0.89
C GLU A 28 -12.08 9.57 -1.70
N ALA A 29 -11.08 10.22 -1.14
CA ALA A 29 -9.75 10.24 -1.71
C ALA A 29 -9.35 8.77 -1.86
N LYS A 30 -9.23 8.30 -3.10
CA LYS A 30 -8.73 6.96 -3.39
C LYS A 30 -7.50 6.75 -2.53
N PRO A 31 -7.45 5.72 -1.67
CA PRO A 31 -6.33 5.53 -0.78
C PRO A 31 -5.06 5.49 -1.62
N ASP A 32 -4.12 6.36 -1.28
CA ASP A 32 -2.81 6.46 -1.91
C ASP A 32 -2.13 5.09 -1.73
N ARG A 33 -2.25 4.23 -2.73
CA ARG A 33 -1.92 2.80 -2.67
C ARG A 33 -0.50 2.45 -2.20
N PRO A 34 0.55 3.27 -2.46
CA PRO A 34 1.89 2.87 -2.01
C PRO A 34 2.12 3.03 -0.51
N VAL A 35 1.47 3.99 0.14
CA VAL A 35 1.73 4.30 1.56
C VAL A 35 0.88 3.43 2.48
N THR A 36 -0.37 3.16 2.11
CA THR A 36 -1.27 2.28 2.86
C THR A 36 -0.80 0.82 2.86
N SER A 37 -0.03 0.42 1.84
CA SER A 37 0.48 -0.94 1.75
C SER A 37 1.56 -1.28 2.77
N MET A 38 2.24 -0.28 3.37
CA MET A 38 3.25 -0.48 4.40
C MET A 38 2.64 -0.75 5.76
N MET A 39 1.53 -0.08 6.07
CA MET A 39 0.83 -0.26 7.34
C MET A 39 0.24 -1.66 7.55
N ARG A 40 0.29 -2.52 6.53
CA ARG A 40 -0.03 -3.95 6.70
C ARG A 40 0.97 -4.68 7.61
N TYR A 41 2.16 -4.12 7.79
CA TYR A 41 3.21 -4.65 8.64
C TYR A 41 3.12 -4.16 10.09
N ASP A 42 2.32 -3.12 10.36
CA ASP A 42 1.97 -2.65 11.70
C ASP A 42 1.08 -3.70 12.38
N THR A 43 1.73 -4.62 13.09
CA THR A 43 1.09 -5.80 13.70
C THR A 43 0.46 -5.44 15.05
N ASN A 44 1.09 -4.53 15.77
CA ASN A 44 0.65 -4.06 17.08
C ASN A 44 -0.39 -2.94 16.99
N LYS A 45 -0.60 -2.37 15.78
CA LYS A 45 -1.54 -1.29 15.47
C LYS A 45 -1.29 0.00 16.26
N ASP A 46 -0.03 0.32 16.51
CA ASP A 46 0.38 1.57 17.15
C ASP A 46 0.50 2.76 16.19
N GLY A 47 0.29 2.52 14.90
CA GLY A 47 0.37 3.53 13.84
C GLY A 47 1.78 3.71 13.27
N PHE A 48 2.72 2.90 13.71
CA PHE A 48 4.08 2.85 13.22
C PHE A 48 4.42 1.44 12.74
N VAL A 49 5.44 1.31 11.94
CA VAL A 49 6.05 0.03 11.59
C VAL A 49 7.48 0.10 12.05
N ASP A 50 7.81 -0.67 13.07
CA ASP A 50 9.18 -0.76 13.55
C ASP A 50 10.03 -1.69 12.68
N ARG A 51 11.34 -1.73 12.97
CA ARG A 51 12.29 -2.52 12.20
C ARG A 51 12.02 -4.02 12.29
N ALA A 52 11.56 -4.52 13.45
CA ALA A 52 11.26 -5.93 13.64
C ALA A 52 10.01 -6.34 12.86
N GLU A 53 8.96 -5.54 12.94
CA GLU A 53 7.72 -5.72 12.17
C GLU A 53 7.97 -5.68 10.67
N TRP A 54 8.78 -4.71 10.23
CA TRP A 54 9.17 -4.60 8.84
C TRP A 54 9.90 -5.85 8.35
N ASN A 55 10.92 -6.29 9.07
CA ASN A 55 11.72 -7.46 8.70
C ASN A 55 10.87 -8.74 8.69
N ALA A 56 10.04 -8.94 9.71
CA ALA A 56 9.12 -10.08 9.76
C ALA A 56 8.15 -10.08 8.57
N GLY A 57 7.61 -8.91 8.26
CA GLY A 57 6.71 -8.73 7.13
C GLY A 57 7.38 -8.98 5.77
N GLN A 58 8.63 -8.55 5.60
CA GLN A 58 9.40 -8.80 4.37
C GLN A 58 9.77 -10.28 4.22
N GLU A 59 10.11 -10.95 5.32
CA GLU A 59 10.38 -12.39 5.30
C GLU A 59 9.12 -13.19 4.93
N ALA A 60 7.98 -12.86 5.51
CA ALA A 60 6.71 -13.48 5.15
C ALA A 60 6.39 -13.25 3.67
N ARG A 61 6.61 -12.02 3.19
CA ARG A 61 6.38 -11.68 1.78
C ARG A 61 7.30 -12.45 0.82
N PHE A 62 8.58 -12.60 1.16
CA PHE A 62 9.50 -13.41 0.37
C PHE A 62 8.98 -14.83 0.22
N LYS A 63 8.61 -15.47 1.34
CA LYS A 63 8.06 -16.85 1.35
C LYS A 63 6.76 -16.98 0.55
N GLU A 64 5.94 -15.93 0.50
CA GLU A 64 4.71 -15.92 -0.31
C GLU A 64 4.98 -15.81 -1.81
N LEU A 65 6.05 -15.12 -2.19
CA LEU A 65 6.44 -14.93 -3.58
C LEU A 65 7.21 -16.13 -4.12
N ASP A 66 8.02 -16.77 -3.29
CA ASP A 66 8.78 -17.97 -3.60
C ASP A 66 7.82 -19.17 -3.71
N ALA A 67 7.20 -19.31 -4.87
CA ALA A 67 6.17 -20.32 -5.09
C ALA A 67 6.77 -21.73 -5.25
N ASN A 68 7.95 -21.82 -5.85
CA ASN A 68 8.66 -23.08 -6.07
C ASN A 68 9.51 -23.50 -4.87
N LYS A 69 9.69 -22.59 -3.88
CA LYS A 69 10.47 -22.80 -2.64
C LYS A 69 11.95 -23.12 -2.88
N ASP A 70 12.54 -22.53 -3.90
CA ASP A 70 13.96 -22.67 -4.18
C ASP A 70 14.85 -21.67 -3.42
N GLY A 71 14.24 -20.75 -2.67
CA GLY A 71 14.92 -19.72 -1.89
C GLY A 71 15.37 -18.52 -2.68
N LYS A 72 14.91 -18.38 -3.92
CA LYS A 72 15.16 -17.26 -4.82
C LYS A 72 13.85 -16.83 -5.48
N LEU A 73 13.82 -15.65 -6.03
CA LEU A 73 12.65 -15.14 -6.78
C LEU A 73 13.04 -14.92 -8.24
N SER A 74 12.37 -15.60 -9.14
CA SER A 74 12.38 -15.25 -10.54
C SER A 74 11.62 -13.94 -10.81
N GLN A 75 11.78 -13.36 -11.99
CA GLN A 75 11.03 -12.17 -12.38
C GLN A 75 9.51 -12.43 -12.33
N ASP A 76 9.06 -13.61 -12.75
CA ASP A 76 7.64 -13.97 -12.75
C ASP A 76 7.10 -14.08 -11.33
N GLU A 77 7.83 -14.68 -10.40
CA GLU A 77 7.45 -14.80 -8.99
C GLU A 77 7.40 -13.43 -8.30
N LEU A 78 8.41 -12.58 -8.55
CA LEU A 78 8.46 -11.25 -7.96
C LEU A 78 7.25 -10.39 -8.36
N PHE A 79 6.73 -10.57 -9.57
CA PHE A 79 5.61 -9.80 -10.12
C PHE A 79 4.28 -10.57 -10.23
N ALA A 80 4.23 -11.83 -9.80
CA ALA A 80 3.03 -12.68 -9.87
C ALA A 80 1.77 -12.05 -9.26
N ARG A 81 1.93 -11.21 -8.22
CA ARG A 81 0.84 -10.49 -7.56
C ARG A 81 0.50 -9.13 -8.16
N THR A 82 1.17 -8.73 -9.23
CA THR A 82 0.73 -7.53 -9.95
C THR A 82 -0.61 -7.89 -10.60
N PRO A 83 -1.73 -7.25 -10.19
CA PRO A 83 -3.02 -7.60 -10.77
C PRO A 83 -2.95 -7.44 -12.27
N ALA A 84 -3.23 -8.53 -12.99
CA ALA A 84 -3.49 -8.42 -14.41
C ALA A 84 -4.63 -7.41 -14.61
N ALA A 85 -4.46 -6.48 -15.54
CA ALA A 85 -5.53 -5.56 -15.86
C ALA A 85 -6.82 -6.36 -16.17
N PRO A 86 -8.00 -5.89 -15.70
CA PRO A 86 -9.25 -6.59 -16.01
C PRO A 86 -9.36 -6.76 -17.51
N GLY A 87 -9.48 -8.02 -17.97
CA GLY A 87 -9.62 -8.32 -19.40
C GLY A 87 -8.46 -9.07 -20.03
N ASN A 88 -7.59 -9.70 -19.26
CA ASN A 88 -6.46 -10.50 -19.79
C ASN A 88 -5.55 -9.72 -20.77
N VAL A 89 -5.42 -8.42 -20.52
CA VAL A 89 -4.52 -7.57 -21.29
C VAL A 89 -3.10 -7.89 -20.85
N LEU A 90 -2.27 -8.30 -21.79
CA LEU A 90 -0.83 -8.43 -21.57
C LEU A 90 -0.29 -7.12 -20.96
N PRO A 91 0.69 -7.19 -20.04
CA PRO A 91 1.32 -5.99 -19.52
C PRO A 91 1.73 -5.08 -20.67
N SER A 92 1.40 -3.78 -20.58
CA SER A 92 1.88 -2.85 -21.59
C SER A 92 3.40 -2.87 -21.62
N ASP A 93 4.01 -2.64 -22.79
CA ASP A 93 5.46 -2.61 -22.95
C ASP A 93 6.15 -1.78 -21.88
N ARG A 94 5.56 -0.63 -21.53
CA ARG A 94 6.05 0.24 -20.44
C ARG A 94 5.98 -0.40 -19.07
N GLN A 95 5.01 -1.26 -18.80
CA GLN A 95 4.90 -1.97 -17.53
C GLN A 95 5.97 -3.06 -17.46
N PHE A 96 6.14 -3.80 -18.52
CA PHE A 96 7.19 -4.81 -18.65
C PHE A 96 8.59 -4.20 -18.48
N GLU A 97 8.88 -3.10 -19.18
CA GLU A 97 10.15 -2.37 -19.04
C GLU A 97 10.42 -1.92 -17.59
N ARG A 98 9.40 -1.40 -16.90
CA ARG A 98 9.53 -0.99 -15.48
C ARG A 98 9.79 -2.16 -14.56
N GLN A 99 9.14 -3.29 -14.79
CA GLN A 99 9.34 -4.51 -14.01
C GLN A 99 10.75 -5.04 -14.23
N THR A 100 11.19 -5.12 -15.47
CA THR A 100 12.54 -5.57 -15.80
C THR A 100 13.61 -4.65 -15.23
N ALA A 101 13.46 -3.33 -15.35
CA ALA A 101 14.38 -2.38 -14.76
C ALA A 101 14.39 -2.45 -13.21
N TYR A 102 13.26 -2.72 -12.58
CA TYR A 102 13.18 -2.93 -11.15
C TYR A 102 13.89 -4.22 -10.73
N PHE A 103 13.65 -5.32 -11.44
CA PHE A 103 14.29 -6.61 -11.23
C PHE A 103 15.82 -6.48 -11.31
N GLN A 104 16.35 -5.94 -12.41
CA GLN A 104 17.77 -5.73 -12.62
C GLN A 104 18.46 -4.84 -11.57
N ARG A 105 17.70 -3.96 -10.95
CA ARG A 105 18.23 -3.12 -9.87
C ARG A 105 18.36 -3.87 -8.54
N ILE A 106 17.54 -4.90 -8.33
CA ILE A 106 17.57 -5.73 -7.11
C ILE A 106 18.57 -6.85 -7.26
N ASP A 107 18.55 -7.53 -8.41
CA ASP A 107 19.50 -8.55 -8.83
C ASP A 107 20.89 -7.90 -9.01
N SER A 108 21.66 -7.91 -7.92
CA SER A 108 22.94 -7.20 -7.85
C SER A 108 24.09 -8.00 -8.43
N ASP A 109 24.03 -9.34 -8.31
CA ASP A 109 25.03 -10.26 -8.83
C ASP A 109 24.74 -10.71 -10.28
N LYS A 110 23.54 -10.35 -10.78
CA LYS A 110 23.06 -10.62 -12.14
C LYS A 110 22.98 -12.11 -12.47
N ASP A 111 22.59 -12.91 -11.46
CA ASP A 111 22.37 -14.34 -11.66
C ASP A 111 21.00 -14.65 -12.27
N GLY A 112 20.16 -13.63 -12.51
CA GLY A 112 18.82 -13.75 -13.09
C GLY A 112 17.75 -14.11 -12.09
N PHE A 113 18.08 -14.07 -10.80
CA PHE A 113 17.17 -14.29 -9.69
C PHE A 113 17.35 -13.21 -8.63
N VAL A 114 16.40 -13.08 -7.73
CA VAL A 114 16.52 -12.23 -6.54
C VAL A 114 16.62 -13.14 -5.32
N SER A 115 17.80 -13.22 -4.73
CA SER A 115 18.03 -13.94 -3.49
C SER A 115 17.33 -13.27 -2.30
N LYS A 116 17.13 -14.03 -1.21
CA LYS A 116 16.58 -13.46 0.05
C LYS A 116 17.42 -12.29 0.55
N ALA A 117 18.76 -12.34 0.40
CA ALA A 117 19.66 -11.26 0.82
C ALA A 117 19.43 -9.98 0.02
N GLU A 118 19.30 -10.06 -1.29
CA GLU A 118 19.04 -8.94 -2.17
C GLU A 118 17.65 -8.33 -1.96
N PHE A 119 16.65 -9.20 -1.79
CA PHE A 119 15.29 -8.77 -1.46
C PHE A 119 15.27 -7.99 -0.13
N THR A 120 15.93 -8.51 0.91
CA THR A 120 16.04 -7.84 2.21
C THR A 120 16.82 -6.54 2.10
N ALA A 121 17.95 -6.51 1.38
CA ALA A 121 18.72 -5.29 1.16
C ALA A 121 17.89 -4.20 0.44
N GLN A 122 17.03 -4.58 -0.50
CA GLN A 122 16.12 -3.64 -1.14
C GLN A 122 15.05 -3.15 -0.17
N ALA A 123 14.51 -4.04 0.67
CA ALA A 123 13.55 -3.68 1.72
C ALA A 123 14.16 -2.71 2.73
N ASP A 124 15.41 -2.92 3.12
CA ASP A 124 16.16 -2.02 4.01
C ASP A 124 16.35 -0.62 3.41
N ARG A 125 16.68 -0.55 2.13
CA ARG A 125 16.76 0.74 1.42
C ARG A 125 15.40 1.46 1.40
N ASN A 126 14.31 0.73 1.24
CA ASN A 126 12.97 1.29 1.26
C ASN A 126 12.57 1.80 2.65
N PHE A 127 12.90 1.05 3.69
CA PHE A 127 12.70 1.46 5.08
C PHE A 127 13.46 2.75 5.39
N ALA A 128 14.78 2.75 5.17
CA ALA A 128 15.66 3.89 5.44
C ALA A 128 15.26 5.15 4.65
N ARG A 129 14.63 4.99 3.51
CA ARG A 129 14.11 6.11 2.72
C ARG A 129 12.87 6.74 3.35
N CYS A 130 12.04 5.95 4.03
CA CYS A 130 10.85 6.41 4.72
C CYS A 130 11.14 6.92 6.14
N ASP A 131 12.11 6.35 6.82
CA ASP A 131 12.59 6.75 8.14
C ASP A 131 13.35 8.08 8.04
N LEU A 132 12.62 9.20 8.06
CA LEU A 132 13.19 10.53 7.81
C LEU A 132 13.89 11.10 9.03
N ASP A 133 13.38 10.83 10.22
CA ASP A 133 13.95 11.29 11.49
C ASP A 133 14.97 10.29 12.09
N LYS A 134 15.07 9.09 11.50
CA LYS A 134 15.99 8.01 11.88
C LYS A 134 15.73 7.46 13.28
N ASP A 135 14.49 7.44 13.70
CA ASP A 135 14.07 6.86 14.97
C ASP A 135 13.93 5.33 14.93
N GLY A 136 14.10 4.71 13.75
CA GLY A 136 13.98 3.28 13.53
C GLY A 136 12.54 2.78 13.37
N ARG A 137 11.60 3.68 13.21
CA ARG A 137 10.20 3.40 12.92
C ARG A 137 9.74 4.23 11.73
N ILE A 138 8.73 3.77 11.04
CA ILE A 138 8.16 4.48 9.90
C ILE A 138 6.66 4.58 10.04
N ASN A 139 6.12 5.72 9.65
CA ASN A 139 4.68 5.96 9.61
C ASN A 139 4.22 6.46 8.25
N THR A 140 2.91 6.54 8.07
CA THR A 140 2.30 6.97 6.80
C THR A 140 2.72 8.39 6.40
N ALA A 141 2.87 9.30 7.37
CA ALA A 141 3.20 10.70 7.09
C ALA A 141 4.63 10.84 6.56
N GLU A 142 5.59 10.18 7.21
CA GLU A 142 6.99 10.17 6.81
C GLU A 142 7.19 9.57 5.43
N CYS A 143 6.60 8.39 5.17
CA CYS A 143 6.70 7.78 3.86
C CYS A 143 6.05 8.61 2.76
N ARG A 144 4.93 9.26 3.04
CA ARG A 144 4.31 10.18 2.08
C ARG A 144 5.22 11.37 1.80
N GLN A 145 5.86 11.91 2.82
CA GLN A 145 6.83 13.00 2.67
C GLN A 145 8.07 12.57 1.89
N ALA A 146 8.64 11.40 2.20
CA ALA A 146 9.77 10.81 1.51
C ALA A 146 9.52 10.60 0.00
N LEU A 147 8.31 10.14 -0.35
CA LEU A 147 7.91 9.91 -1.74
C LEU A 147 7.68 11.21 -2.53
N ARG A 148 7.33 12.30 -1.85
CA ARG A 148 7.16 13.63 -2.48
C ARG A 148 8.50 14.34 -2.69
N ARG A 149 9.52 14.00 -1.91
CA ARG A 149 10.85 14.59 -2.03
C ARG A 149 11.57 13.94 -3.22
N PRO A 150 12.00 14.70 -4.24
CA PRO A 150 12.83 14.13 -5.30
C PRO A 150 14.09 13.53 -4.66
N PRO A 151 14.64 12.44 -5.20
CA PRO A 151 15.90 11.89 -4.71
C PRO A 151 16.93 13.02 -4.69
N ALA A 152 17.62 13.18 -3.56
CA ALA A 152 18.70 14.15 -3.46
C ALA A 152 19.66 13.86 -4.62
N THR A 153 19.72 14.78 -5.56
CA THR A 153 20.73 14.75 -6.60
C THR A 153 22.05 14.81 -5.85
N THR A 154 22.80 13.73 -5.86
CA THR A 154 24.20 13.76 -5.40
C THR A 154 24.83 14.88 -6.19
N ALA A 155 25.11 15.98 -5.51
CA ALA A 155 25.84 17.08 -6.10
C ALA A 155 27.15 16.48 -6.62
N ARG A 156 27.24 16.39 -7.94
CA ARG A 156 28.47 16.05 -8.62
C ARG A 156 29.45 17.13 -8.24
N THR A 157 30.35 16.82 -7.32
CA THR A 157 31.48 17.66 -7.00
C THR A 157 32.44 17.53 -8.15
N ASP A 158 32.19 18.34 -9.19
CA ASP A 158 33.24 18.62 -10.18
C ASP A 158 34.32 19.43 -9.48
N ARG A 159 35.44 18.79 -9.29
CA ARG A 159 36.72 19.42 -9.00
C ARG A 159 37.75 18.86 -9.93
#